data_d0c287bb17d1bb510c3905de159020fb
#
_entry.id   d0c287bb17d1bb510c3905de159020fb
#
_cell.length_a   1.000
_cell.length_b   1.000
_cell.length_c   1.000
_cell.angle_alpha   90.00
_cell.angle_beta   90.00
_cell.angle_gamma   90.00
#
_symmetry.space_group_name_H-M   'P 1'
#
loop_
_entity.id
_entity.type
_entity.pdbx_description
1 polymer ?
#
loop_
_entity_poly.entity_id
_entity_poly.type
_entity_poly.pdbx_seq_one_letter_code
_entity_poly.pdbx_strand_id
1 'polypeptide(L)'
;ADDFVPALVTRLRACRDRLVDGLQTLPGVTVASPPGGLYAFFRVEGEDDSLAFAKRLVAGHGLGLAPGAAFGPEGEGWLRWCFASRDPARLDQGLQRLGAAIRL
;
A
#
# COMPACT_ATOMS: atom_id res chain seq x y z
N ALA A 1 5.79 30.45 -2.83
CA ALA A 1 5.32 29.76 -1.63
C ALA A 1 3.88 29.33 -1.75
N ASP A 2 3.01 30.15 -2.39
CA ASP A 2 1.58 29.82 -2.52
C ASP A 2 1.31 28.66 -3.47
N ASP A 3 2.25 28.38 -4.39
CA ASP A 3 2.09 27.29 -5.36
C ASP A 3 2.57 25.94 -4.83
N PHE A 4 3.32 25.92 -3.73
CA PHE A 4 3.90 24.69 -3.20
C PHE A 4 2.83 23.73 -2.66
N VAL A 5 1.89 24.25 -1.87
CA VAL A 5 0.87 23.39 -1.22
C VAL A 5 -0.07 22.77 -2.24
N PRO A 6 -0.65 23.52 -3.21
CA PRO A 6 -1.47 22.90 -4.25
C PRO A 6 -0.72 21.86 -5.08
N ALA A 7 0.53 22.14 -5.45
CA ALA A 7 1.35 21.20 -6.21
C ALA A 7 1.62 19.91 -5.42
N LEU A 8 1.89 20.04 -4.11
CA LEU A 8 2.10 18.90 -3.24
C LEU A 8 0.83 18.05 -3.13
N VAL A 9 -0.32 18.69 -2.93
CA VAL A 9 -1.60 17.98 -2.84
C VAL A 9 -1.91 17.24 -4.13
N THR A 10 -1.70 17.87 -5.28
CA THR A 10 -1.91 17.24 -6.59
C THR A 10 -1.02 16.01 -6.76
N ARG A 11 0.25 16.13 -6.38
CA ARG A 11 1.19 15.00 -6.45
C ARG A 11 0.78 13.85 -5.54
N LEU A 12 0.36 14.16 -4.31
CA LEU A 12 -0.07 13.13 -3.35
C LEU A 12 -1.33 12.41 -3.83
N ARG A 13 -2.28 13.15 -4.43
CA ARG A 13 -3.47 12.53 -5.01
C ARG A 13 -3.12 11.62 -6.18
N ALA A 14 -2.20 12.04 -7.04
CA ALA A 14 -1.74 11.22 -8.16
C ALA A 14 -1.07 9.94 -7.67
N CYS A 15 -0.23 10.04 -6.63
CA CYS A 15 0.40 8.86 -6.01
C CYS A 15 -0.65 7.92 -5.39
N ARG A 16 -1.62 8.49 -4.68
CA ARG A 16 -2.72 7.70 -4.09
C ARG A 16 -3.48 6.94 -5.16
N ASP A 17 -3.89 7.64 -6.22
CA ASP A 17 -4.68 7.03 -7.28
C ASP A 17 -3.89 5.93 -7.99
N ARG A 18 -2.60 6.18 -8.24
CA ARG A 18 -1.72 5.19 -8.86
C ARG A 18 -1.60 3.93 -8.02
N LEU A 19 -1.41 4.08 -6.70
CA LEU A 19 -1.31 2.95 -5.80
C LEU A 19 -2.64 2.21 -5.69
N VAL A 20 -3.74 2.92 -5.46
CA VAL A 20 -5.06 2.31 -5.30
C VAL A 20 -5.48 1.58 -6.57
N ASP A 21 -5.32 2.21 -7.73
CA ASP A 21 -5.66 1.60 -9.01
C ASP A 21 -4.82 0.34 -9.25
N GLY A 22 -3.52 0.41 -8.95
CA GLY A 22 -2.63 -0.73 -9.10
C GLY A 22 -3.00 -1.88 -8.17
N LEU A 23 -3.33 -1.60 -6.92
CA LEU A 23 -3.77 -2.62 -5.96
C LEU A 23 -5.07 -3.29 -6.42
N GLN A 24 -5.99 -2.51 -6.98
CA GLN A 24 -7.28 -3.05 -7.44
C GLN A 24 -7.14 -3.96 -8.65
N THR A 25 -6.04 -3.90 -9.39
CA THR A 25 -5.79 -4.82 -10.50
C THR A 25 -5.31 -6.19 -10.06
N LEU A 26 -4.88 -6.33 -8.80
CA LEU A 26 -4.34 -7.59 -8.29
C LEU A 26 -5.46 -8.52 -7.81
N PRO A 27 -5.39 -9.83 -8.12
CA PRO A 27 -6.43 -10.75 -7.72
C PRO A 27 -6.48 -10.94 -6.20
N GLY A 28 -7.69 -10.98 -5.64
CA GLY A 28 -7.89 -11.21 -4.21
C GLY A 28 -7.55 -10.03 -3.30
N VAL A 29 -7.29 -8.84 -3.87
CA VAL A 29 -6.93 -7.65 -3.09
C VAL A 29 -8.15 -6.75 -2.90
N THR A 30 -8.39 -6.38 -1.64
CA THR A 30 -9.40 -5.39 -1.26
C THR A 30 -8.68 -4.15 -0.74
N VAL A 31 -9.08 -2.97 -1.19
CA VAL A 31 -8.44 -1.71 -0.85
C VAL A 31 -9.39 -0.83 -0.06
N ALA A 32 -8.86 -0.18 0.98
CA ALA A 32 -9.53 0.90 1.70
C ALA A 32 -8.58 2.08 1.77
N SER A 33 -9.01 3.24 1.27
CA SER A 33 -8.19 4.45 1.28
C SER A 33 -8.99 5.57 1.94
N PRO A 34 -8.77 5.81 3.25
CA PRO A 34 -9.47 6.88 3.94
C PRO A 34 -9.13 8.24 3.31
N PRO A 35 -10.11 9.14 3.18
CA PRO A 35 -9.85 10.46 2.63
C PRO A 35 -8.89 11.25 3.54
N GLY A 36 -7.98 11.99 2.93
CA GLY A 36 -7.07 12.91 3.62
C GLY A 36 -5.83 12.30 4.24
N GLY A 37 -5.67 10.99 4.22
CA GLY A 37 -4.47 10.34 4.75
C GLY A 37 -3.37 10.16 3.70
N LEU A 38 -2.19 9.73 4.16
CA LEU A 38 -1.04 9.42 3.31
C LEU A 38 -0.90 7.92 3.07
N TYR A 39 -1.88 7.14 3.50
CA TYR A 39 -1.80 5.69 3.52
C TYR A 39 -2.99 5.07 2.81
N ALA A 40 -2.73 3.97 2.11
CA ALA A 40 -3.76 3.05 1.65
C ALA A 40 -3.69 1.79 2.50
N PHE A 41 -4.85 1.24 2.84
CA PHE A 41 -4.95 -0.05 3.51
C PHE A 41 -5.43 -1.07 2.49
N PHE A 42 -4.85 -2.26 2.53
CA PHE A 42 -5.31 -3.34 1.68
C PHE A 42 -5.21 -4.67 2.41
N ARG A 43 -6.03 -5.60 1.97
CA ARG A 43 -5.97 -6.98 2.44
C ARG A 43 -5.91 -7.91 1.24
N VAL A 44 -5.28 -9.05 1.42
CA VAL A 44 -5.16 -10.10 0.41
C VAL A 44 -5.93 -11.32 0.90
N GLU A 45 -6.79 -11.85 0.05
CA GLU A 45 -7.56 -13.05 0.37
C GLU A 45 -6.62 -14.19 0.78
N GLY A 46 -6.92 -14.83 1.91
CA GLY A 46 -6.12 -15.90 2.46
C GLY A 46 -4.98 -15.47 3.38
N GLU A 47 -4.69 -14.17 3.46
CA GLU A 47 -3.61 -13.63 4.29
C GLU A 47 -4.19 -12.96 5.54
N ASP A 48 -4.52 -13.77 6.55
CA ASP A 48 -5.21 -13.29 7.75
C ASP A 48 -4.27 -12.87 8.87
N ASP A 49 -2.98 -13.25 8.81
CA ASP A 49 -1.95 -12.84 9.77
C ASP A 49 -1.10 -11.74 9.14
N SER A 50 -1.44 -10.49 9.47
CA SER A 50 -0.79 -9.34 8.83
C SER A 50 0.70 -9.23 9.15
N LEU A 51 1.11 -9.59 10.37
CA LEU A 51 2.53 -9.54 10.75
C LEU A 51 3.34 -10.59 9.97
N ALA A 52 2.84 -11.81 9.87
CA ALA A 52 3.50 -12.87 9.13
C ALA A 52 3.62 -12.52 7.64
N PHE A 53 2.56 -11.98 7.07
CA PHE A 53 2.56 -11.55 5.67
C PHE A 53 3.54 -10.41 5.43
N ALA A 54 3.54 -9.39 6.32
CA ALA A 54 4.49 -8.29 6.21
C ALA A 54 5.94 -8.77 6.26
N LYS A 55 6.24 -9.73 7.15
CA LYS A 55 7.59 -10.31 7.25
C LYS A 55 7.98 -11.06 5.98
N ARG A 56 7.06 -11.82 5.39
CA ARG A 56 7.34 -12.55 4.14
C ARG A 56 7.60 -11.58 2.98
N LEU A 57 6.87 -10.47 2.91
CA LEU A 57 7.07 -9.48 1.86
C LEU A 57 8.44 -8.83 1.95
N VAL A 58 8.90 -8.51 3.16
CA VAL A 58 10.25 -7.96 3.35
C VAL A 58 11.31 -9.00 2.99
N ALA A 59 11.20 -10.21 3.54
CA ALA A 59 12.24 -11.22 3.42
C ALA A 59 12.31 -11.80 2.01
N GLY A 60 11.15 -12.05 1.38
CA GLY A 60 11.10 -12.73 0.09
C GLY A 60 10.99 -11.82 -1.12
N HIS A 61 10.50 -10.60 -0.95
CA HIS A 61 10.17 -9.70 -2.06
C HIS A 61 10.72 -8.29 -1.91
N GLY A 62 11.41 -8.00 -0.80
CA GLY A 62 12.00 -6.68 -0.57
C GLY A 62 10.98 -5.54 -0.44
N LEU A 63 9.76 -5.85 -0.03
CA LEU A 63 8.67 -4.88 0.10
C LEU A 63 8.34 -4.67 1.57
N GLY A 64 8.68 -3.49 2.10
CA GLY A 64 8.44 -3.14 3.50
C GLY A 64 7.12 -2.40 3.68
N LEU A 65 6.15 -3.06 4.32
CA LEU A 65 4.84 -2.49 4.62
C LEU A 65 4.54 -2.71 6.11
N ALA A 66 3.68 -1.86 6.66
CA ALA A 66 3.30 -1.98 8.06
C ALA A 66 2.11 -2.95 8.22
N PRO A 67 2.18 -3.91 9.16
CA PRO A 67 1.04 -4.78 9.43
C PRO A 67 -0.07 -4.01 10.12
N GLY A 68 -1.32 -4.25 9.71
CA GLY A 68 -2.48 -3.57 10.28
C GLY A 68 -2.67 -3.88 11.76
N ALA A 69 -2.26 -5.07 12.21
CA ALA A 69 -2.34 -5.43 13.62
C ALA A 69 -1.58 -4.46 14.54
N ALA A 70 -0.56 -3.77 14.03
CA ALA A 70 0.18 -2.76 14.79
C ALA A 70 -0.66 -1.54 15.14
N PHE A 71 -1.81 -1.35 14.47
CA PHE A 71 -2.69 -0.18 14.67
C PHE A 71 -3.98 -0.54 15.39
N GLY A 72 -4.08 -1.73 15.94
CA GLY A 72 -5.23 -2.18 16.70
C GLY A 72 -5.83 -3.47 16.13
N PRO A 73 -6.72 -4.13 16.90
CA PRO A 73 -7.32 -5.40 16.49
C PRO A 73 -8.11 -5.31 15.18
N GLU A 74 -8.72 -4.16 14.88
CA GLU A 74 -9.50 -3.96 13.67
C GLU A 74 -8.62 -3.99 12.41
N GLY A 75 -7.31 -3.75 12.58
CA GLY A 75 -6.36 -3.76 11.48
C GLY A 75 -5.85 -5.15 11.11
N GLU A 76 -6.18 -6.18 11.88
CA GLU A 76 -5.68 -7.52 11.58
C GLU A 76 -6.15 -8.02 10.22
N GLY A 77 -5.23 -8.58 9.46
CA GLY A 77 -5.46 -9.00 8.08
C GLY A 77 -5.21 -7.90 7.04
N TRP A 78 -4.99 -6.66 7.47
CA TRP A 78 -4.72 -5.53 6.59
C TRP A 78 -3.25 -5.14 6.63
N LEU A 79 -2.76 -4.57 5.54
CA LEU A 79 -1.45 -3.92 5.46
C LEU A 79 -1.63 -2.45 5.14
N ARG A 80 -0.71 -1.64 5.65
CA ARG A 80 -0.70 -0.19 5.41
C ARG A 80 0.45 0.17 4.50
N TRP A 81 0.14 0.91 3.44
CA TRP A 81 1.11 1.36 2.45
C TRP A 81 1.10 2.88 2.35
N CYS A 82 2.23 3.51 2.63
CA CYS A 82 2.38 4.96 2.46
C CYS A 82 2.58 5.28 0.98
N PHE A 83 1.69 6.09 0.41
CA PHE A 83 1.80 6.49 -1.00
C PHE A 83 2.54 7.80 -1.19
N ALA A 84 2.95 8.48 -0.12
CA ALA A 84 3.74 9.70 -0.21
C ALA A 84 5.16 9.34 -0.69
N SER A 85 5.41 9.47 -1.98
CA SER A 85 6.68 9.14 -2.60
C SER A 85 7.15 10.28 -3.50
N ARG A 86 8.45 10.56 -3.48
CA ARG A 86 9.07 11.50 -4.42
C ARG A 86 9.20 10.90 -5.82
N ASP A 87 9.26 9.59 -5.89
CA ASP A 87 9.43 8.87 -7.14
C ASP A 87 8.27 7.88 -7.31
N PRO A 88 7.27 8.22 -8.16
CA PRO A 88 6.14 7.32 -8.40
C PRO A 88 6.54 5.94 -8.94
N ALA A 89 7.70 5.82 -9.58
CA ALA A 89 8.18 4.52 -10.05
C ALA A 89 8.38 3.52 -8.92
N ARG A 90 8.66 3.99 -7.70
CA ARG A 90 8.77 3.11 -6.53
C ARG A 90 7.44 2.44 -6.18
N LEU A 91 6.33 3.13 -6.38
CA LEU A 91 5.01 2.54 -6.19
C LEU A 91 4.77 1.40 -7.17
N ASP A 92 5.15 1.60 -8.44
CA ASP A 92 5.04 0.57 -9.47
C ASP A 92 5.91 -0.64 -9.16
N GLN A 93 7.14 -0.43 -8.70
CA GLN A 93 8.04 -1.51 -8.29
C GLN A 93 7.45 -2.30 -7.13
N GLY A 94 6.90 -1.59 -6.13
CA GLY A 94 6.25 -2.23 -5.00
C GLY A 94 5.04 -3.06 -5.42
N LEU A 95 4.23 -2.53 -6.35
CA LEU A 95 3.07 -3.26 -6.88
C LEU A 95 3.50 -4.52 -7.63
N GLN A 96 4.59 -4.47 -8.39
CA GLN A 96 5.13 -5.66 -9.06
C GLN A 96 5.59 -6.70 -8.06
N ARG A 97 6.25 -6.28 -6.98
CA ARG A 97 6.71 -7.19 -5.93
C ARG A 97 5.55 -7.83 -5.17
N LEU A 98 4.52 -7.03 -4.88
CA LEU A 98 3.32 -7.57 -4.25
C LEU A 98 2.61 -8.57 -5.18
N GLY A 99 2.49 -8.24 -6.45
CA GLY A 99 1.88 -9.12 -7.43
C GLY A 99 2.60 -10.46 -7.55
N ALA A 100 3.93 -10.44 -7.50
CA ALA A 100 4.73 -11.66 -7.50
C ALA A 100 4.49 -12.51 -6.26
N ALA A 101 4.33 -11.88 -5.09
CA ALA A 101 4.05 -12.57 -3.83
C ALA A 101 2.67 -13.24 -3.83
N ILE A 102 1.68 -12.59 -4.44
CA ILE A 102 0.30 -13.10 -4.47
C ILE A 102 0.15 -14.26 -5.45
N ARG A 103 0.92 -14.27 -6.53
CA ARG A 103 0.81 -15.29 -7.60
C ARG A 103 1.33 -16.65 -7.21
N LEU A 104 1.90 -16.78 -6.05
CA LEU A 104 2.27 -18.08 -5.53
C LEU A 104 1.04 -18.81 -5.02
#